data_3827931e4646c06233160b3e81ef1bd4
#
_entry.id   3827931e4646c06233160b3e81ef1bd4
#
_cell.length_a   1.000
_cell.length_b   1.000
_cell.length_c   1.000
_cell.angle_alpha   90.00
_cell.angle_beta   90.00
_cell.angle_gamma   90.00
#
_symmetry.space_group_name_H-M   'P 1'
#
loop_
_entity.id
_entity.type
_entity.pdbx_description
1 polymer ?
#
loop_
_entity_poly.entity_id
_entity_poly.type
_entity_poly.pdbx_seq_one_letter_code
_entity_poly.pdbx_strand_id
1 'polypeptide(L)'
;MKKTTIFIALCIVTLVSMFMLLTNYSDNVKYDSNKVHHGKNSFKTKRSVSIFQWLSMRFKEGPTPSVAQKDIESILAEVELSQIDLRSASSADVPRATWIGHATVLVQYQGINFLTDPHLTDYAAPVDFMAKRLTPPALTFAEMPEIDFIVISHNHYDHLDSGTVDMFGDSVTWLVPLGLKAWF
;
A
#
# COMPACT_ATOMS: atom_id res chain seq x y z
N MET A 1 40.49 0.94 -6.60
CA MET A 1 39.25 0.16 -6.54
C MET A 1 38.81 -0.19 -5.12
N LYS A 2 39.65 -0.80 -4.25
CA LYS A 2 39.20 -1.20 -2.88
C LYS A 2 38.70 -0.05 -1.99
N LYS A 3 39.31 1.15 -2.05
CA LYS A 3 38.87 2.31 -1.21
C LYS A 3 37.51 2.86 -1.61
N THR A 4 37.22 2.93 -2.90
CA THR A 4 35.90 3.40 -3.42
C THR A 4 34.80 2.43 -3.06
N THR A 5 35.03 1.13 -3.14
CA THR A 5 34.07 0.09 -2.77
C THR A 5 33.74 0.12 -1.27
N ILE A 6 34.75 0.34 -0.42
CA ILE A 6 34.58 0.46 1.03
C ILE A 6 33.77 1.74 1.35
N PHE A 7 34.05 2.86 0.68
CA PHE A 7 33.32 4.11 0.89
C PHE A 7 31.84 3.98 0.49
N ILE A 8 31.55 3.37 -0.66
CA ILE A 8 30.18 3.10 -1.10
C ILE A 8 29.45 2.18 -0.11
N ALA A 9 30.10 1.12 0.36
CA ALA A 9 29.53 0.21 1.36
C ALA A 9 29.21 0.94 2.69
N LEU A 10 30.11 1.82 3.16
CA LEU A 10 29.87 2.64 4.35
C LEU A 10 28.68 3.62 4.14
N CYS A 11 28.60 4.26 2.99
CA CYS A 11 27.46 5.14 2.67
C CYS A 11 26.13 4.38 2.64
N ILE A 12 26.11 3.17 2.07
CA ILE A 12 24.91 2.32 2.07
C ILE A 12 24.53 1.91 3.50
N VAL A 13 25.49 1.50 4.32
CA VAL A 13 25.25 1.11 5.72
C VAL A 13 24.75 2.30 6.54
N THR A 14 25.32 3.50 6.35
CA THR A 14 24.84 4.71 7.04
C THR A 14 23.47 5.13 6.57
N LEU A 15 23.15 5.05 5.28
CA LEU A 15 21.82 5.33 4.75
C LEU A 15 20.77 4.32 5.25
N VAL A 16 21.11 3.03 5.27
CA VAL A 16 20.22 2.00 5.80
C VAL A 16 20.03 2.16 7.31
N SER A 17 21.08 2.49 8.06
CA SER A 17 20.96 2.76 9.50
C SER A 17 20.15 4.02 9.79
N MET A 18 20.32 5.08 9.00
CA MET A 18 19.54 6.30 9.12
C MET A 18 18.06 6.06 8.74
N PHE A 19 17.82 5.29 7.69
CA PHE A 19 16.47 4.86 7.30
C PHE A 19 15.83 4.01 8.40
N MET A 20 16.55 3.06 8.99
CA MET A 20 16.05 2.28 10.13
C MET A 20 15.80 3.12 11.39
N LEU A 21 16.59 4.17 11.64
CA LEU A 21 16.36 5.10 12.75
C LEU A 21 15.13 5.99 12.50
N LEU A 22 14.91 6.41 11.25
CA LEU A 22 13.74 7.20 10.85
C LEU A 22 12.45 6.36 10.83
N THR A 23 12.55 5.06 10.55
CA THR A 23 11.41 4.13 10.54
C THR A 23 11.13 3.50 11.90
N ASN A 24 11.99 3.66 12.91
CA ASN A 24 11.69 3.34 14.32
C ASN A 24 10.80 4.40 14.97
N TYR A 25 9.80 4.86 14.23
CA TYR A 25 8.71 5.61 14.79
C TYR A 25 7.85 4.66 15.62
N SER A 26 8.26 4.46 16.86
CA SER A 26 7.46 3.73 17.83
C SER A 26 6.38 4.68 18.32
N ASP A 27 5.23 4.63 17.70
CA ASP A 27 4.04 5.21 18.28
C ASP A 27 3.89 4.76 19.72
N ASN A 28 3.42 5.67 20.56
CA ASN A 28 3.04 5.46 21.95
C ASN A 28 1.86 4.47 22.10
N VAL A 29 1.84 3.40 21.34
CA VAL A 29 0.95 2.26 21.59
C VAL A 29 1.43 1.60 22.85
N LYS A 30 0.81 1.94 23.97
CA LYS A 30 1.15 1.35 25.26
C LYS A 30 1.04 -0.16 25.16
N TYR A 31 2.16 -0.83 25.43
CA TYR A 31 2.18 -2.27 25.60
C TYR A 31 1.15 -2.66 26.66
N ASP A 32 0.21 -3.52 26.30
CA ASP A 32 -0.77 -4.09 27.20
C ASP A 32 -0.51 -5.59 27.29
N SER A 33 0.01 -6.03 28.44
CA SER A 33 0.35 -7.42 28.69
C SER A 33 -0.86 -8.37 28.67
N ASN A 34 -2.09 -7.84 28.83
CA ASN A 34 -3.32 -8.62 28.80
C ASN A 34 -3.77 -8.95 27.38
N LYS A 35 -3.20 -8.27 26.38
CA LYS A 35 -3.49 -8.52 24.98
C LYS A 35 -2.49 -9.51 24.39
N VAL A 36 -2.97 -10.69 24.03
CA VAL A 36 -2.15 -11.83 23.57
C VAL A 36 -1.28 -11.46 22.35
N HIS A 37 -1.77 -10.57 21.49
CA HIS A 37 -1.08 -10.13 20.30
C HIS A 37 -0.06 -8.99 20.54
N HIS A 38 0.02 -8.41 21.73
CA HIS A 38 0.99 -7.40 22.05
C HIS A 38 2.37 -8.00 22.38
N GLY A 39 3.43 -7.48 21.78
CA GLY A 39 4.82 -7.63 22.19
C GLY A 39 5.35 -6.33 22.80
N LYS A 40 6.53 -6.33 23.41
CA LYS A 40 7.11 -5.13 24.03
C LYS A 40 7.28 -3.97 23.05
N ASN A 41 7.73 -4.27 21.83
CA ASN A 41 8.07 -3.29 20.79
C ASN A 41 7.44 -3.64 19.44
N SER A 42 6.49 -4.59 19.40
CA SER A 42 5.86 -5.06 18.16
C SER A 42 4.60 -5.85 18.47
N PHE A 43 3.80 -6.10 17.45
CA PHE A 43 2.70 -7.04 17.57
C PHE A 43 3.16 -8.47 17.26
N LYS A 44 2.70 -9.43 18.05
CA LYS A 44 2.98 -10.85 17.81
C LYS A 44 2.14 -11.35 16.64
N THR A 45 2.79 -11.87 15.63
CA THR A 45 2.13 -12.55 14.52
C THR A 45 2.27 -14.05 14.66
N LYS A 46 1.31 -14.83 14.16
CA LYS A 46 1.38 -16.31 14.19
C LYS A 46 2.51 -16.84 13.30
N ARG A 47 2.94 -16.09 12.31
CA ARG A 47 4.07 -16.42 11.43
C ARG A 47 4.93 -15.18 11.25
N SER A 48 6.20 -15.30 11.55
CA SER A 48 7.21 -14.32 11.16
C SER A 48 8.12 -14.97 10.13
N VAL A 49 8.30 -14.33 8.99
CA VAL A 49 9.31 -14.72 8.01
C VAL A 49 10.60 -14.00 8.40
N SER A 50 11.70 -14.73 8.62
CA SER A 50 12.97 -14.10 8.89
C SER A 50 13.48 -13.39 7.63
N ILE A 51 14.30 -12.34 7.80
CA ILE A 51 14.91 -11.64 6.66
C ILE A 51 15.70 -12.60 5.75
N PHE A 52 16.34 -13.64 6.32
CA PHE A 52 17.07 -14.66 5.55
C PHE A 52 16.14 -15.55 4.73
N GLN A 53 14.96 -15.90 5.26
CA GLN A 53 13.95 -16.64 4.51
C GLN A 53 13.42 -15.79 3.36
N TRP A 54 13.11 -14.52 3.61
CA TRP A 54 12.65 -13.57 2.60
C TRP A 54 13.70 -13.38 1.49
N LEU A 55 14.95 -13.14 1.84
CA LEU A 55 16.05 -13.03 0.88
C LEU A 55 16.23 -14.34 0.09
N SER A 56 16.17 -15.50 0.76
CA SER A 56 16.27 -16.80 0.10
C SER A 56 15.16 -17.02 -0.92
N MET A 57 13.92 -16.61 -0.63
CA MET A 57 12.82 -16.67 -1.59
C MET A 57 13.10 -15.77 -2.79
N ARG A 58 13.47 -14.50 -2.57
CA ARG A 58 13.78 -13.54 -3.63
C ARG A 58 14.91 -14.00 -4.55
N PHE A 59 15.97 -14.61 -4.00
CA PHE A 59 17.08 -15.15 -4.79
C PHE A 59 16.70 -16.42 -5.57
N LYS A 60 15.76 -17.23 -5.07
CA LYS A 60 15.30 -18.44 -5.74
C LYS A 60 14.29 -18.17 -6.86
N GLU A 61 13.43 -17.16 -6.69
CA GLU A 61 12.40 -16.79 -7.65
C GLU A 61 12.96 -16.11 -8.91
N GLY A 62 14.20 -15.61 -8.84
CA GLY A 62 14.81 -14.87 -9.94
C GLY A 62 14.14 -13.51 -10.20
N PRO A 63 14.53 -12.78 -11.24
CA PRO A 63 13.88 -11.54 -11.62
C PRO A 63 12.45 -11.82 -12.09
N THR A 64 11.51 -11.00 -11.63
CA THR A 64 10.12 -11.05 -12.11
C THR A 64 10.13 -10.85 -13.63
N PRO A 65 9.48 -11.71 -14.42
CA PRO A 65 9.40 -11.53 -15.86
C PRO A 65 8.82 -10.15 -16.18
N SER A 66 9.49 -9.42 -17.07
CA SER A 66 8.95 -8.16 -17.56
C SER A 66 7.75 -8.45 -18.46
N VAL A 67 6.60 -7.88 -18.14
CA VAL A 67 5.43 -7.91 -19.02
C VAL A 67 5.70 -6.94 -20.17
N ALA A 68 5.53 -7.37 -21.41
CA ALA A 68 5.74 -6.49 -22.54
C ALA A 68 4.66 -5.40 -22.57
N GLN A 69 5.04 -4.16 -22.88
CA GLN A 69 4.13 -3.01 -22.92
C GLN A 69 2.88 -3.27 -23.80
N LYS A 70 3.04 -3.94 -24.94
CA LYS A 70 1.93 -4.33 -25.82
C LYS A 70 0.90 -5.25 -25.16
N ASP A 71 1.34 -6.10 -24.24
CA ASP A 71 0.45 -7.04 -23.54
C ASP A 71 -0.33 -6.30 -22.45
N ILE A 72 0.27 -5.27 -21.82
CA ILE A 72 -0.40 -4.37 -20.87
C ILE A 72 -1.48 -3.57 -21.61
N GLU A 73 -1.16 -2.99 -22.75
CA GLU A 73 -2.11 -2.21 -23.56
C GLU A 73 -3.30 -3.05 -24.03
N SER A 74 -3.07 -4.32 -24.39
CA SER A 74 -4.15 -5.23 -24.79
C SER A 74 -5.09 -5.56 -23.64
N ILE A 75 -4.59 -5.69 -22.41
CA ILE A 75 -5.40 -5.95 -21.23
C ILE A 75 -6.23 -4.70 -20.87
N LEU A 76 -5.64 -3.49 -20.96
CA LEU A 76 -6.33 -2.25 -20.66
C LEU A 76 -7.44 -1.90 -21.66
N ALA A 77 -7.28 -2.29 -22.93
CA ALA A 77 -8.25 -2.01 -23.99
C ALA A 77 -9.60 -2.75 -23.81
N GLU A 78 -9.65 -3.78 -22.98
CA GLU A 78 -10.85 -4.59 -22.76
C GLU A 78 -11.72 -4.12 -21.58
N VAL A 79 -11.26 -3.17 -20.76
CA VAL A 79 -12.00 -2.70 -19.58
C VAL A 79 -12.73 -1.39 -19.90
N GLU A 80 -13.92 -1.49 -20.50
CA GLU A 80 -14.83 -0.33 -20.59
C GLU A 80 -15.53 -0.09 -19.25
N LEU A 81 -15.01 0.87 -18.46
CA LEU A 81 -15.66 1.38 -17.26
C LEU A 81 -16.93 2.22 -17.55
N SER A 82 -17.19 2.51 -18.84
CA SER A 82 -18.23 3.45 -19.31
C SER A 82 -19.67 3.10 -18.97
N GLN A 83 -19.95 1.93 -18.39
CA GLN A 83 -21.33 1.49 -18.09
C GLN A 83 -21.66 1.41 -16.59
N ILE A 84 -20.70 1.74 -15.71
CA ILE A 84 -20.96 1.66 -14.26
C ILE A 84 -21.16 3.07 -13.72
N ASP A 85 -22.43 3.44 -13.47
CA ASP A 85 -22.70 4.62 -12.65
C ASP A 85 -22.32 4.33 -11.20
N LEU A 86 -21.08 4.69 -10.85
CA LEU A 86 -20.53 4.49 -9.50
C LEU A 86 -21.25 5.37 -8.46
N ARG A 87 -21.91 6.45 -8.87
CA ARG A 87 -22.63 7.35 -7.97
C ARG A 87 -23.95 6.75 -7.51
N SER A 88 -24.66 6.04 -8.40
CA SER A 88 -25.94 5.39 -8.08
C SER A 88 -25.77 4.09 -7.30
N ALA A 89 -24.59 3.51 -7.30
CA ALA A 89 -24.32 2.20 -6.68
C ALA A 89 -24.36 2.23 -5.14
N SER A 90 -24.19 3.38 -4.51
CA SER A 90 -24.19 3.51 -3.05
C SER A 90 -25.56 3.22 -2.40
N SER A 91 -26.65 3.33 -3.14
CA SER A 91 -28.02 3.07 -2.64
C SER A 91 -28.50 1.63 -2.86
N ALA A 92 -27.69 0.77 -3.49
CA ALA A 92 -28.09 -0.60 -3.81
C ALA A 92 -28.16 -1.49 -2.56
N ASP A 93 -29.20 -2.33 -2.48
CA ASP A 93 -29.35 -3.34 -1.42
C ASP A 93 -28.35 -4.50 -1.54
N VAL A 94 -27.62 -4.58 -2.66
CA VAL A 94 -26.60 -5.59 -2.91
C VAL A 94 -25.22 -4.94 -2.86
N PRO A 95 -24.27 -5.45 -2.07
CA PRO A 95 -22.90 -4.94 -2.06
C PRO A 95 -22.29 -4.99 -3.46
N ARG A 96 -21.64 -3.91 -3.86
CA ARG A 96 -20.84 -3.86 -5.07
C ARG A 96 -19.37 -3.71 -4.69
N ALA A 97 -18.50 -4.51 -5.31
CA ALA A 97 -17.05 -4.40 -5.20
C ALA A 97 -16.48 -4.11 -6.60
N THR A 98 -15.77 -2.99 -6.72
CA THR A 98 -15.09 -2.59 -7.96
C THR A 98 -13.59 -2.64 -7.72
N TRP A 99 -12.88 -3.47 -8.46
CA TRP A 99 -11.42 -3.56 -8.38
C TRP A 99 -10.79 -2.38 -9.11
N ILE A 100 -10.02 -1.57 -8.39
CA ILE A 100 -9.36 -0.37 -8.92
C ILE A 100 -7.94 -0.68 -9.40
N GLY A 101 -7.30 -1.66 -8.78
CA GLY A 101 -5.95 -2.11 -9.10
C GLY A 101 -5.17 -2.53 -7.86
N HIS A 102 -4.25 -3.46 -8.01
CA HIS A 102 -3.49 -4.07 -6.91
C HIS A 102 -4.41 -4.53 -5.77
N ALA A 103 -4.26 -3.99 -4.56
CA ALA A 103 -5.11 -4.27 -3.40
C ALA A 103 -6.26 -3.26 -3.22
N THR A 104 -6.35 -2.27 -4.12
CA THR A 104 -7.37 -1.23 -4.06
C THR A 104 -8.70 -1.74 -4.57
N VAL A 105 -9.70 -1.79 -3.71
CA VAL A 105 -11.08 -2.15 -4.05
C VAL A 105 -12.01 -1.06 -3.50
N LEU A 106 -12.88 -0.53 -4.35
CA LEU A 106 -14.02 0.29 -3.95
C LEU A 106 -15.19 -0.63 -3.58
N VAL A 107 -15.67 -0.53 -2.36
CA VAL A 107 -16.86 -1.25 -1.89
C VAL A 107 -17.96 -0.25 -1.63
N GLN A 108 -19.15 -0.54 -2.15
CA GLN A 108 -20.35 0.31 -2.06
C GLN A 108 -21.54 -0.50 -1.57
N TYR A 109 -22.16 -0.07 -0.49
CA TYR A 109 -23.28 -0.77 0.11
C TYR A 109 -24.14 0.15 0.96
N GLN A 110 -25.45 0.19 0.72
CA GLN A 110 -26.45 0.92 1.52
C GLN A 110 -26.07 2.37 1.86
N GLY A 111 -25.58 3.10 0.85
CA GLY A 111 -25.19 4.50 1.02
C GLY A 111 -23.79 4.72 1.58
N ILE A 112 -23.02 3.65 1.81
CA ILE A 112 -21.64 3.71 2.29
C ILE A 112 -20.68 3.33 1.17
N ASN A 113 -19.66 4.15 0.96
CA ASN A 113 -18.56 3.87 0.04
C ASN A 113 -17.24 3.82 0.82
N PHE A 114 -16.47 2.75 0.67
CA PHE A 114 -15.15 2.68 1.27
C PHE A 114 -14.12 2.05 0.35
N LEU A 115 -12.86 2.40 0.58
CA LEU A 115 -11.71 1.83 -0.13
C LEU A 115 -10.89 0.92 0.78
N THR A 116 -10.30 -0.11 0.18
CA THR A 116 -9.25 -0.90 0.81
C THR A 116 -7.92 -0.55 0.17
N ASP A 117 -6.88 -0.37 1.00
CA ASP A 117 -5.48 -0.19 0.58
C ASP A 117 -5.31 0.68 -0.69
N PRO A 118 -5.81 1.92 -0.73
CA PRO A 118 -5.81 2.70 -1.95
C PRO A 118 -4.39 3.14 -2.33
N HIS A 119 -3.98 2.73 -3.52
CA HIS A 119 -2.74 3.15 -4.18
C HIS A 119 -3.09 3.77 -5.53
N LEU A 120 -3.20 5.10 -5.57
CA LEU A 120 -3.63 5.87 -6.75
C LEU A 120 -2.46 6.57 -7.46
N THR A 121 -1.27 6.60 -6.84
CA THR A 121 -0.08 7.19 -7.45
C THR A 121 0.67 6.20 -8.34
N ASP A 122 1.67 6.70 -9.06
CA ASP A 122 2.44 5.92 -10.02
C ASP A 122 3.48 4.98 -9.38
N TYR A 123 3.91 5.25 -8.14
CA TYR A 123 5.05 4.57 -7.53
C TYR A 123 4.70 4.00 -6.16
N ALA A 124 4.95 2.71 -5.97
CA ALA A 124 4.84 2.02 -4.69
C ALA A 124 6.16 2.09 -3.89
N ALA A 125 6.73 3.29 -3.78
CA ALA A 125 8.01 3.52 -3.12
C ALA A 125 8.10 4.97 -2.63
N PRO A 126 8.98 5.28 -1.66
CA PRO A 126 9.18 6.65 -1.19
C PRO A 126 9.91 7.55 -2.20
N VAL A 127 10.22 7.03 -3.40
CA VAL A 127 10.97 7.72 -4.47
C VAL A 127 10.40 7.40 -5.84
N ASP A 128 10.33 8.40 -6.72
CA ASP A 128 9.63 8.38 -8.01
C ASP A 128 10.31 7.56 -9.12
N PHE A 129 11.37 6.85 -8.82
CA PHE A 129 12.12 6.02 -9.79
C PHE A 129 12.10 4.53 -9.45
N MET A 130 11.40 4.12 -8.38
CA MET A 130 11.33 2.72 -7.95
C MET A 130 9.89 2.24 -7.91
N ALA A 131 9.70 0.95 -8.19
CA ALA A 131 8.42 0.26 -8.07
C ALA A 131 7.25 0.98 -8.78
N LYS A 132 7.50 1.44 -10.03
CA LYS A 132 6.44 2.01 -10.86
C LYS A 132 5.39 0.97 -11.15
N ARG A 133 4.11 1.36 -11.02
CA ARG A 133 3.00 0.48 -11.37
C ARG A 133 2.99 0.18 -12.89
N LEU A 134 2.52 -1.00 -13.26
CA LEU A 134 2.46 -1.44 -14.66
C LEU A 134 1.21 -0.88 -15.37
N THR A 135 0.10 -0.75 -14.64
CA THR A 135 -1.18 -0.29 -15.15
C THR A 135 -1.67 0.89 -14.34
N PRO A 136 -2.34 1.90 -14.94
CA PRO A 136 -2.98 2.96 -14.18
C PRO A 136 -4.08 2.39 -13.27
N PRO A 137 -4.50 3.10 -12.22
CA PRO A 137 -5.69 2.73 -11.48
C PRO A 137 -6.91 2.80 -12.41
N ALA A 138 -7.86 1.89 -12.22
CA ALA A 138 -9.09 1.85 -13.02
C ALA A 138 -9.97 3.10 -12.84
N LEU A 139 -9.83 3.78 -11.70
CA LEU A 139 -10.44 5.08 -11.40
C LEU A 139 -9.37 6.00 -10.84
N THR A 140 -9.36 7.23 -11.34
CA THR A 140 -8.59 8.32 -10.74
C THR A 140 -9.29 8.86 -9.51
N PHE A 141 -8.59 9.64 -8.67
CA PHE A 141 -9.20 10.32 -7.52
C PHE A 141 -10.40 11.18 -7.92
N ALA A 142 -10.35 11.88 -9.06
CA ALA A 142 -11.43 12.75 -9.54
C ALA A 142 -12.69 11.98 -10.00
N GLU A 143 -12.54 10.72 -10.36
CA GLU A 143 -13.64 9.84 -10.81
C GLU A 143 -14.26 9.05 -9.66
N MET A 144 -13.62 9.06 -8.48
CA MET A 144 -14.15 8.36 -7.30
C MET A 144 -15.47 9.00 -6.83
N PRO A 145 -16.42 8.19 -6.35
CA PRO A 145 -17.53 8.72 -5.56
C PRO A 145 -17.01 9.31 -4.24
N GLU A 146 -17.88 10.01 -3.52
CA GLU A 146 -17.58 10.38 -2.14
C GLU A 146 -17.28 9.13 -1.30
N ILE A 147 -16.16 9.14 -0.58
CA ILE A 147 -15.68 8.00 0.21
C ILE A 147 -15.89 8.32 1.69
N ASP A 148 -16.56 7.42 2.41
CA ASP A 148 -16.85 7.59 3.85
C ASP A 148 -15.65 7.21 4.72
N PHE A 149 -14.98 6.11 4.38
CA PHE A 149 -13.80 5.67 5.11
C PHE A 149 -12.86 4.84 4.24
N ILE A 150 -11.61 4.72 4.69
CA ILE A 150 -10.57 3.93 4.04
C ILE A 150 -9.99 2.94 5.05
N VAL A 151 -9.76 1.70 4.62
CA VAL A 151 -9.17 0.64 5.43
C VAL A 151 -7.78 0.32 4.93
N ILE A 152 -6.76 0.42 5.78
CA ILE A 152 -5.37 0.05 5.49
C ILE A 152 -5.04 -1.26 6.17
N SER A 153 -4.55 -2.23 5.41
CA SER A 153 -4.17 -3.55 5.94
C SER A 153 -2.80 -3.53 6.60
N HIS A 154 -1.82 -2.84 6.02
CA HIS A 154 -0.46 -2.71 6.53
C HIS A 154 0.29 -1.55 5.85
N ASN A 155 1.51 -1.26 6.28
CA ASN A 155 2.29 -0.08 5.91
C ASN A 155 3.30 -0.28 4.77
N HIS A 156 3.11 -1.25 3.88
CA HIS A 156 3.88 -1.27 2.63
C HIS A 156 3.40 -0.17 1.69
N TYR A 157 4.28 0.36 0.85
CA TYR A 157 4.01 1.51 -0.01
C TYR A 157 2.96 1.26 -1.09
N ASP A 158 2.73 0.00 -1.46
CA ASP A 158 1.68 -0.45 -2.38
C ASP A 158 0.30 -0.63 -1.72
N HIS A 159 0.21 -0.41 -0.40
CA HIS A 159 -1.02 -0.45 0.41
C HIS A 159 -1.25 0.86 1.17
N LEU A 160 -0.20 1.48 1.71
CA LEU A 160 -0.22 2.79 2.33
C LEU A 160 0.57 3.77 1.46
N ASP A 161 -0.12 4.37 0.52
CA ASP A 161 0.42 5.33 -0.44
C ASP A 161 0.26 6.76 0.08
N SER A 162 1.38 7.41 0.40
CA SER A 162 1.38 8.76 0.96
C SER A 162 0.71 9.78 0.04
N GLY A 163 0.91 9.68 -1.28
CA GLY A 163 0.24 10.58 -2.21
C GLY A 163 -1.27 10.39 -2.22
N THR A 164 -1.76 9.17 -2.09
CA THR A 164 -3.20 8.92 -1.92
C THR A 164 -3.72 9.45 -0.58
N VAL A 165 -2.93 9.34 0.50
CA VAL A 165 -3.30 9.92 1.79
C VAL A 165 -3.41 11.45 1.68
N ASP A 166 -2.48 12.10 1.00
CA ASP A 166 -2.54 13.55 0.77
C ASP A 166 -3.77 13.96 -0.07
N MET A 167 -4.20 13.13 -1.03
CA MET A 167 -5.40 13.41 -1.85
C MET A 167 -6.69 13.38 -1.03
N PHE A 168 -6.84 12.42 -0.12
CA PHE A 168 -8.03 12.29 0.71
C PHE A 168 -7.97 13.15 1.99
N GLY A 169 -6.78 13.29 2.58
CA GLY A 169 -6.56 14.07 3.80
C GLY A 169 -7.57 13.74 4.91
N ASP A 170 -8.15 14.79 5.47
CA ASP A 170 -9.17 14.70 6.54
C ASP A 170 -10.62 14.53 6.01
N SER A 171 -10.80 14.39 4.69
CA SER A 171 -12.15 14.23 4.11
C SER A 171 -12.76 12.85 4.39
N VAL A 172 -11.96 11.88 4.82
CA VAL A 172 -12.37 10.50 5.10
C VAL A 172 -11.95 10.05 6.49
N THR A 173 -12.61 8.99 7.00
CA THR A 173 -12.14 8.31 8.21
C THR A 173 -11.14 7.22 7.84
N TRP A 174 -9.93 7.27 8.40
CA TRP A 174 -8.89 6.26 8.19
C TRP A 174 -8.97 5.16 9.26
N LEU A 175 -9.19 3.92 8.84
CA LEU A 175 -9.14 2.72 9.69
C LEU A 175 -7.81 2.02 9.44
N VAL A 176 -6.89 2.14 10.37
CA VAL A 176 -5.50 1.72 10.21
C VAL A 176 -5.07 0.72 11.28
N PRO A 177 -4.06 -0.12 11.01
CA PRO A 177 -3.49 -1.00 12.02
C PRO A 177 -2.99 -0.23 13.24
N LEU A 178 -3.00 -0.90 14.38
CA LEU A 178 -2.44 -0.35 15.61
C LEU A 178 -0.97 0.04 15.40
N GLY A 179 -0.62 1.25 15.81
CA GLY A 179 0.71 1.82 15.65
C GLY A 179 0.85 2.76 14.46
N LEU A 180 -0.10 2.81 13.52
CA LEU A 180 -0.03 3.75 12.39
C LEU A 180 -0.74 5.09 12.63
N LYS A 181 -1.55 5.21 13.67
CA LYS A 181 -2.35 6.43 13.91
C LYS A 181 -1.54 7.71 13.93
N ALA A 182 -0.32 7.69 14.48
CA ALA A 182 0.50 8.88 14.58
C ALA A 182 1.25 9.24 13.29
N TRP A 183 1.16 8.39 12.27
CA TRP A 183 1.66 8.68 10.93
C TRP A 183 0.64 9.53 10.13
N PHE A 184 -0.64 9.39 10.43
CA PHE A 184 -1.74 10.23 9.96
C PHE A 184 -1.90 11.49 10.83
#